data_01609952ec47e5c6b1327a6efc212849
#
_entry.id   01609952ec47e5c6b1327a6efc212849
#
_cell.length_a   1.000
_cell.length_b   1.000
_cell.length_c   1.000
_cell.angle_alpha   90.00
_cell.angle_beta   90.00
_cell.angle_gamma   90.00
#
_symmetry.space_group_name_H-M   'P 1'
#
loop_
_entity.id
_entity.type
_entity.pdbx_description
1 polymer ?
#
loop_
_entity_poly.entity_id
_entity_poly.type
_entity_poly.pdbx_seq_one_letter_code
_entity_poly.pdbx_strand_id
1 'polypeptide(L)'
;ADTLRVATLDWAPYVGPDLPGKGLASRILDEALALDGHRAELVFLPWQRALKEAAEGRFDALMPAYLSPERRELFHATIPLLDSQLGFFRQRERLLPVNPAHLESLRPYRIGVVRGYVNREDFDADRSLTKDAVTNDWQNLEKLLRGRIDLAVVDRYTGYHLLARNVPALKDRLVFIEPPLEVKPLYVLVPKRHARGAALAASLDRNLRLMRRSGRLEQLIAEAHLERSGQTRTLAVDPLTGQADQQRDPDQKQDH
;
A
#
# COMPACT_ATOMS: atom_id res chain seq x y z
N ALA A 1 7.90 -28.98 -5.36
CA ALA A 1 7.29 -27.77 -4.78
C ALA A 1 8.05 -27.43 -3.51
N ASP A 2 8.83 -26.33 -3.54
CA ASP A 2 9.59 -25.89 -2.37
C ASP A 2 8.76 -24.87 -1.57
N THR A 3 8.90 -24.93 -0.26
CA THR A 3 8.38 -23.88 0.62
C THR A 3 9.51 -22.89 0.89
N LEU A 4 9.31 -21.63 0.47
CA LEU A 4 10.27 -20.55 0.67
C LEU A 4 9.95 -19.82 1.98
N ARG A 5 10.95 -19.62 2.83
CA ARG A 5 10.82 -18.82 4.06
C ARG A 5 11.06 -17.37 3.73
N VAL A 6 10.04 -16.56 3.94
CA VAL A 6 10.03 -15.14 3.59
C VAL A 6 9.91 -14.31 4.85
N ALA A 7 10.92 -13.50 5.14
CA ALA A 7 10.86 -12.53 6.24
C ALA A 7 9.94 -11.37 5.85
N THR A 8 9.13 -10.92 6.79
CA THR A 8 8.19 -9.82 6.61
C THR A 8 7.93 -9.12 7.94
N LEU A 9 7.08 -8.10 7.91
CA LEU A 9 6.66 -7.32 9.07
C LEU A 9 5.13 -7.21 9.07
N ASP A 10 4.56 -6.84 10.20
CA ASP A 10 3.16 -6.44 10.26
C ASP A 10 3.02 -5.01 9.75
N TRP A 11 2.54 -4.86 8.54
CA TRP A 11 2.34 -3.59 7.86
C TRP A 11 1.01 -3.58 7.10
N ALA A 12 -0.06 -3.52 7.85
CA ALA A 12 -1.40 -3.47 7.27
C ALA A 12 -1.60 -2.18 6.43
N PRO A 13 -2.26 -2.28 5.29
CA PRO A 13 -2.94 -3.44 4.71
C PRO A 13 -2.11 -4.22 3.69
N TYR A 14 -0.82 -3.91 3.56
CA TYR A 14 0.06 -4.57 2.59
C TYR A 14 0.32 -6.02 2.95
N VAL A 15 0.66 -6.25 4.20
CA VAL A 15 0.92 -7.57 4.77
C VAL A 15 0.61 -7.55 6.27
N GLY A 16 0.08 -8.63 6.80
CA GLY A 16 -0.22 -8.77 8.23
C GLY A 16 -0.74 -10.16 8.57
N PRO A 17 -0.44 -10.68 9.77
CA PRO A 17 -0.81 -12.05 10.15
C PRO A 17 -2.32 -12.25 10.22
N ASP A 18 -3.07 -11.19 10.57
CA ASP A 18 -4.52 -11.24 10.79
C ASP A 18 -5.34 -10.74 9.59
N LEU A 19 -4.67 -10.38 8.49
CA LEU A 19 -5.34 -9.94 7.27
C LEU A 19 -5.82 -11.13 6.42
N PRO A 20 -6.94 -10.99 5.67
CA PRO A 20 -7.35 -11.98 4.69
C PRO A 20 -6.23 -12.26 3.69
N GLY A 21 -5.87 -13.54 3.52
CA GLY A 21 -4.73 -13.94 2.68
C GLY A 21 -3.40 -13.31 3.09
N LYS A 22 -3.29 -12.86 4.35
CA LYS A 22 -2.14 -12.13 4.92
C LYS A 22 -1.80 -10.82 4.22
N GLY A 23 -2.75 -10.26 3.47
CA GLY A 23 -2.63 -8.98 2.79
C GLY A 23 -2.29 -9.06 1.30
N LEU A 24 -2.39 -7.92 0.61
CA LEU A 24 -2.23 -7.85 -0.85
C LEU A 24 -0.83 -8.26 -1.32
N ALA A 25 0.22 -7.81 -0.63
CA ALA A 25 1.60 -8.16 -1.00
C ALA A 25 1.84 -9.66 -0.90
N SER A 26 1.29 -10.32 0.13
CA SER A 26 1.34 -11.77 0.29
C SER A 26 0.61 -12.50 -0.85
N ARG A 27 -0.60 -12.06 -1.21
CA ARG A 27 -1.37 -12.65 -2.31
C ARG A 27 -0.62 -12.56 -3.65
N ILE A 28 0.01 -11.43 -3.93
CA ILE A 28 0.81 -11.25 -5.15
C ILE A 28 2.01 -12.20 -5.14
N LEU A 29 2.73 -12.29 -4.03
CA LEU A 29 3.87 -13.20 -3.89
C LEU A 29 3.45 -14.66 -4.07
N ASP A 30 2.37 -15.09 -3.44
CA ASP A 30 1.88 -16.46 -3.53
C ASP A 30 1.52 -16.85 -4.97
N GLU A 31 0.85 -15.98 -5.72
CA GLU A 31 0.55 -16.24 -7.13
C GLU A 31 1.82 -16.29 -7.99
N ALA A 32 2.77 -15.38 -7.74
CA ALA A 32 4.03 -15.39 -8.48
C ALA A 32 4.85 -16.67 -8.22
N LEU A 33 4.89 -17.15 -6.97
CA LEU A 33 5.57 -18.40 -6.60
C LEU A 33 4.86 -19.63 -7.15
N ALA A 34 3.54 -19.63 -7.15
CA ALA A 34 2.73 -20.74 -7.64
C ALA A 34 2.98 -21.05 -9.12
N LEU A 35 3.37 -20.07 -9.93
CA LEU A 35 3.74 -20.28 -11.34
C LEU A 35 4.93 -21.25 -11.51
N ASP A 36 5.80 -21.35 -10.53
CA ASP A 36 6.93 -22.30 -10.50
C ASP A 36 6.67 -23.47 -9.53
N GLY A 37 5.44 -23.61 -9.03
CA GLY A 37 5.07 -24.68 -8.09
C GLY A 37 5.62 -24.47 -6.68
N HIS A 38 6.04 -23.26 -6.32
CA HIS A 38 6.50 -22.90 -4.98
C HIS A 38 5.39 -22.25 -4.16
N ARG A 39 5.61 -22.13 -2.86
CA ARG A 39 4.76 -21.42 -1.90
C ARG A 39 5.60 -20.67 -0.88
N ALA A 40 5.02 -19.64 -0.26
CA ALA A 40 5.66 -18.86 0.78
C ALA A 40 5.22 -19.31 2.18
N GLU A 41 6.18 -19.35 3.10
CA GLU A 41 5.96 -19.31 4.55
C GLU A 41 6.41 -17.96 5.06
N LEU A 42 5.45 -17.10 5.45
CA LEU A 42 5.75 -15.78 5.96
C LEU A 42 6.15 -15.85 7.43
N VAL A 43 7.29 -15.26 7.76
CA VAL A 43 7.79 -15.10 9.13
C VAL A 43 7.75 -13.62 9.51
N PHE A 44 6.81 -13.26 10.38
CA PHE A 44 6.61 -11.89 10.84
C PHE A 44 7.60 -11.53 11.94
N LEU A 45 8.40 -10.51 11.70
CA LEU A 45 9.45 -10.03 12.59
C LEU A 45 9.39 -8.49 12.70
N PRO A 46 9.94 -7.90 13.77
CA PRO A 46 10.25 -6.48 13.77
C PRO A 46 11.13 -6.14 12.56
N TRP A 47 10.85 -5.02 11.89
CA TRP A 47 11.45 -4.70 10.59
C TRP A 47 12.98 -4.79 10.58
N GLN A 48 13.63 -4.18 11.56
CA GLN A 48 15.10 -4.18 11.64
C GLN A 48 15.68 -5.60 11.72
N ARG A 49 14.98 -6.48 12.44
CA ARG A 49 15.38 -7.89 12.54
C ARG A 49 15.14 -8.64 11.22
N ALA A 50 13.98 -8.42 10.59
CA ALA A 50 13.67 -9.03 9.30
C ALA A 50 14.72 -8.65 8.24
N LEU A 51 15.04 -7.36 8.15
CA LEU A 51 16.04 -6.84 7.21
C LEU A 51 17.43 -7.43 7.47
N LYS A 52 17.88 -7.43 8.72
CA LYS A 52 19.20 -7.95 9.11
C LYS A 52 19.32 -9.45 8.81
N GLU A 53 18.38 -10.24 9.31
CA GLU A 53 18.44 -11.71 9.16
C GLU A 53 18.27 -12.14 7.70
N ALA A 54 17.46 -11.42 6.90
CA ALA A 54 17.37 -11.66 5.47
C ALA A 54 18.67 -11.33 4.76
N ALA A 55 19.30 -10.18 5.05
CA ALA A 55 20.58 -9.80 4.47
C ALA A 55 21.70 -10.82 4.79
N GLU A 56 21.64 -11.47 5.94
CA GLU A 56 22.54 -12.55 6.35
C GLU A 56 22.26 -13.88 5.63
N GLY A 57 21.20 -13.97 4.83
CA GLY A 57 20.82 -15.17 4.07
C GLY A 57 20.05 -16.22 4.89
N ARG A 58 19.49 -15.84 6.04
CA ARG A 58 18.68 -16.74 6.89
C ARG A 58 17.28 -17.00 6.36
N PHE A 59 16.85 -16.19 5.38
CA PHE A 59 15.57 -16.30 4.67
C PHE A 59 15.80 -16.34 3.17
N ASP A 60 14.87 -16.94 2.44
CA ASP A 60 14.89 -16.98 0.98
C ASP A 60 14.58 -15.62 0.37
N ALA A 61 13.72 -14.82 1.02
CA ALA A 61 13.34 -13.49 0.57
C ALA A 61 12.87 -12.60 1.75
N LEU A 62 12.77 -11.31 1.46
CA LEU A 62 12.21 -10.26 2.33
C LEU A 62 11.21 -9.46 1.52
N MET A 63 9.99 -9.22 2.02
CA MET A 63 8.99 -8.38 1.35
C MET A 63 7.93 -7.85 2.33
N PRO A 64 7.18 -6.78 1.99
CA PRO A 64 7.49 -5.80 0.96
C PRO A 64 8.54 -4.81 1.47
N ALA A 65 9.38 -4.31 0.60
CA ALA A 65 10.45 -3.40 0.99
C ALA A 65 10.66 -2.27 -0.02
N TYR A 66 11.02 -1.09 0.48
CA TYR A 66 11.58 -0.04 -0.35
C TYR A 66 12.99 -0.41 -0.78
N LEU A 67 13.40 0.09 -1.94
CA LEU A 67 14.71 -0.13 -2.48
C LEU A 67 15.59 1.12 -2.26
N SER A 68 16.80 0.91 -1.78
CA SER A 68 17.83 1.93 -1.60
C SER A 68 19.15 1.46 -2.19
N PRO A 69 20.13 2.35 -2.44
CA PRO A 69 21.47 1.95 -2.87
C PRO A 69 22.09 0.90 -1.95
N GLU A 70 21.99 1.07 -0.63
CA GLU A 70 22.52 0.13 0.36
C GLU A 70 21.86 -1.24 0.26
N ARG A 71 20.55 -1.27 0.04
CA ARG A 71 19.80 -2.54 -0.14
C ARG A 71 20.15 -3.23 -1.45
N ARG A 72 20.46 -2.48 -2.51
CA ARG A 72 20.93 -3.06 -3.78
C ARG A 72 22.27 -3.78 -3.65
N GLU A 73 23.11 -3.37 -2.72
CA GLU A 73 24.38 -4.07 -2.44
C GLU A 73 24.15 -5.43 -1.79
N LEU A 74 23.11 -5.59 -0.99
CA LEU A 74 22.82 -6.77 -0.18
C LEU A 74 21.80 -7.72 -0.84
N PHE A 75 20.94 -7.20 -1.71
CA PHE A 75 19.81 -7.95 -2.27
C PHE A 75 19.72 -7.82 -3.78
N HIS A 76 19.20 -8.87 -4.41
CA HIS A 76 18.59 -8.79 -5.73
C HIS A 76 17.15 -8.29 -5.56
N ALA A 77 16.72 -7.34 -6.36
CA ALA A 77 15.34 -6.85 -6.36
C ALA A 77 14.59 -7.35 -7.60
N THR A 78 13.33 -7.72 -7.43
CA THR A 78 12.39 -7.95 -8.54
C THR A 78 11.89 -6.63 -9.11
N ILE A 79 10.99 -6.67 -10.09
CA ILE A 79 10.13 -5.52 -10.36
C ILE A 79 9.22 -5.28 -9.15
N PRO A 80 8.65 -4.05 -8.99
CA PRO A 80 7.74 -3.78 -7.89
C PRO A 80 6.52 -4.71 -7.87
N LEU A 81 6.11 -5.13 -6.66
CA LEU A 81 4.83 -5.79 -6.41
C LEU A 81 3.68 -4.82 -6.61
N LEU A 82 3.80 -3.66 -5.98
CA LEU A 82 2.83 -2.56 -5.96
C LEU A 82 3.53 -1.29 -5.47
N ASP A 83 2.83 -0.18 -5.56
CA ASP A 83 3.31 1.11 -5.07
C ASP A 83 2.62 1.47 -3.75
N SER A 84 3.38 2.01 -2.79
CA SER A 84 2.81 2.79 -1.69
C SER A 84 2.62 4.23 -2.15
N GLN A 85 1.53 4.86 -1.75
CA GLN A 85 1.20 6.23 -2.11
C GLN A 85 1.10 7.08 -0.85
N LEU A 86 2.14 7.83 -0.55
CA LEU A 86 2.16 8.78 0.55
C LEU A 86 1.51 10.08 0.11
N GLY A 87 0.60 10.62 0.91
CA GLY A 87 -0.07 11.86 0.56
C GLY A 87 -0.93 12.40 1.69
N PHE A 88 -1.85 13.28 1.35
CA PHE A 88 -2.66 14.00 2.30
C PHE A 88 -4.09 13.50 2.33
N PHE A 89 -4.60 13.27 3.54
CA PHE A 89 -6.04 13.14 3.79
C PHE A 89 -6.61 14.48 4.25
N ARG A 90 -7.84 14.76 3.87
CA ARG A 90 -8.67 15.87 4.34
C ARG A 90 -10.07 15.41 4.70
N GLN A 91 -10.83 16.24 5.40
CA GLN A 91 -12.26 16.02 5.51
C GLN A 91 -12.92 16.15 4.13
N ARG A 92 -13.83 15.23 3.79
CA ARG A 92 -14.49 15.20 2.47
C ARG A 92 -15.23 16.50 2.16
N GLU A 93 -15.98 16.98 3.14
CA GLU A 93 -16.83 18.17 2.98
C GLU A 93 -16.04 19.51 2.99
N ARG A 94 -14.79 19.46 3.47
CA ARG A 94 -13.93 20.64 3.50
C ARG A 94 -13.01 20.66 2.28
N LEU A 95 -13.45 21.34 1.24
CA LEU A 95 -12.64 21.53 0.04
C LEU A 95 -11.52 22.53 0.34
N LEU A 96 -10.28 22.07 0.20
CA LEU A 96 -9.08 22.87 0.38
C LEU A 96 -8.38 23.02 -0.98
N PRO A 97 -7.97 24.25 -1.38
CA PRO A 97 -7.21 24.48 -2.60
C PRO A 97 -5.74 24.06 -2.43
N VAL A 98 -5.53 22.78 -2.20
CA VAL A 98 -4.21 22.16 -1.98
C VAL A 98 -3.79 21.40 -3.22
N ASN A 99 -2.56 21.64 -3.66
CA ASN A 99 -1.89 20.85 -4.68
C ASN A 99 -0.59 20.29 -4.09
N PRO A 100 -0.49 18.96 -3.84
CA PRO A 100 0.71 18.37 -3.27
C PRO A 100 1.98 18.53 -4.12
N ALA A 101 1.84 18.82 -5.43
CA ALA A 101 2.97 19.16 -6.28
C ALA A 101 3.59 20.52 -5.96
N HIS A 102 2.87 21.39 -5.27
CA HIS A 102 3.27 22.75 -4.89
C HIS A 102 3.17 22.91 -3.38
N LEU A 103 4.27 22.73 -2.66
CA LEU A 103 4.30 22.74 -1.18
C LEU A 103 3.82 24.07 -0.58
N GLU A 104 3.99 25.17 -1.29
CA GLU A 104 3.46 26.49 -0.85
C GLU A 104 1.95 26.50 -0.66
N SER A 105 1.21 25.64 -1.38
CA SER A 105 -0.25 25.51 -1.19
C SER A 105 -0.66 24.95 0.17
N LEU A 106 0.28 24.30 0.86
CA LEU A 106 0.07 23.69 2.18
C LEU A 106 0.25 24.68 3.34
N ARG A 107 0.89 25.84 3.11
CA ARG A 107 1.27 26.79 4.17
C ARG A 107 0.12 27.27 5.05
N PRO A 108 -1.10 27.51 4.54
CA PRO A 108 -2.21 27.97 5.38
C PRO A 108 -2.74 26.92 6.36
N TYR A 109 -2.32 25.65 6.21
CA TYR A 109 -2.98 24.53 6.87
C TYR A 109 -2.11 23.89 7.94
N ARG A 110 -2.77 23.36 8.98
CA ARG A 110 -2.13 22.54 10.00
C ARG A 110 -2.08 21.10 9.53
N ILE A 111 -0.86 20.53 9.43
CA ILE A 111 -0.57 19.24 8.84
C ILE A 111 -0.13 18.25 9.91
N GLY A 112 -0.89 17.18 10.10
CA GLY A 112 -0.51 16.08 10.98
C GLY A 112 0.57 15.20 10.35
N VAL A 113 1.63 14.95 11.10
CA VAL A 113 2.74 14.05 10.72
C VAL A 113 3.02 13.05 11.84
N VAL A 114 3.72 11.96 11.54
CA VAL A 114 4.14 10.99 12.56
C VAL A 114 5.60 11.22 12.91
N ARG A 115 5.88 11.32 14.19
CA ARG A 115 7.24 11.53 14.70
C ARG A 115 8.16 10.39 14.28
N GLY A 116 9.27 10.74 13.66
CA GLY A 116 10.28 9.78 13.20
C GLY A 116 9.98 9.14 11.84
N TYR A 117 8.83 9.40 11.22
CA TYR A 117 8.60 8.99 9.84
C TYR A 117 9.37 9.89 8.89
N VAL A 118 9.98 9.26 7.90
CA VAL A 118 10.61 9.95 6.77
C VAL A 118 9.59 10.00 5.63
N ASN A 119 9.24 11.23 5.23
CA ASN A 119 8.39 11.50 4.08
C ASN A 119 9.27 11.90 2.87
N ARG A 120 8.75 12.76 2.00
CA ARG A 120 9.57 13.35 0.95
C ARG A 120 10.50 14.42 1.53
N GLU A 121 11.76 14.43 1.14
CA GLU A 121 12.82 15.23 1.74
C GLU A 121 12.49 16.73 1.76
N ASP A 122 11.99 17.30 0.65
CA ASP A 122 11.64 18.71 0.55
C ASP A 122 10.46 19.07 1.47
N PHE A 123 9.48 18.19 1.63
CA PHE A 123 8.39 18.35 2.58
C PHE A 123 8.91 18.30 4.02
N ASP A 124 9.74 17.34 4.36
CA ASP A 124 10.29 17.18 5.71
C ASP A 124 11.17 18.37 6.10
N ALA A 125 11.95 18.88 5.16
CA ALA A 125 12.86 20.03 5.38
C ALA A 125 12.15 21.40 5.40
N ASP A 126 10.94 21.52 4.87
CA ASP A 126 10.23 22.77 4.76
C ASP A 126 9.73 23.28 6.14
N ARG A 127 10.41 24.28 6.67
CA ARG A 127 10.09 24.93 7.95
C ARG A 127 8.96 25.96 7.85
N SER A 128 8.54 26.32 6.64
CA SER A 128 7.41 27.23 6.44
C SER A 128 6.05 26.55 6.64
N LEU A 129 6.03 25.23 6.69
CA LEU A 129 4.83 24.42 6.91
C LEU A 129 4.56 24.23 8.41
N THR A 130 3.29 24.31 8.81
CA THR A 130 2.85 24.06 10.18
C THR A 130 2.58 22.58 10.37
N LYS A 131 3.54 21.85 10.91
CA LYS A 131 3.48 20.40 11.15
C LYS A 131 3.18 20.11 12.61
N ASP A 132 2.23 19.23 12.85
CA ASP A 132 1.81 18.78 14.19
C ASP A 132 2.09 17.26 14.30
N ALA A 133 3.09 16.89 15.11
CA ALA A 133 3.59 15.53 15.20
C ALA A 133 2.90 14.70 16.27
N VAL A 134 2.48 13.50 15.91
CA VAL A 134 1.91 12.47 16.81
C VAL A 134 2.75 11.20 16.74
N THR A 135 2.33 10.14 17.45
CA THR A 135 3.11 8.88 17.54
C THR A 135 2.72 7.84 16.50
N ASN A 136 1.53 7.92 15.90
CA ASN A 136 1.06 6.98 14.88
C ASN A 136 0.03 7.60 13.94
N ASP A 137 -0.19 6.92 12.81
CA ASP A 137 -1.12 7.36 11.78
C ASP A 137 -2.56 7.50 12.26
N TRP A 138 -3.01 6.60 13.13
CA TRP A 138 -4.38 6.63 13.63
C TRP A 138 -4.69 7.93 14.41
N GLN A 139 -3.76 8.38 15.26
CA GLN A 139 -3.92 9.64 15.98
C GLN A 139 -4.09 10.85 15.03
N ASN A 140 -3.38 10.86 13.90
CA ASN A 140 -3.56 11.88 12.87
C ASN A 140 -4.95 11.82 12.24
N LEU A 141 -5.43 10.64 11.88
CA LEU A 141 -6.76 10.47 11.32
C LEU A 141 -7.87 10.87 12.31
N GLU A 142 -7.72 10.52 13.61
CA GLU A 142 -8.63 10.98 14.66
C GLU A 142 -8.65 12.50 14.79
N LYS A 143 -7.48 13.16 14.82
CA LYS A 143 -7.38 14.62 14.88
C LYS A 143 -8.04 15.26 13.68
N LEU A 144 -7.88 14.68 12.50
CA LEU A 144 -8.49 15.14 11.26
C LEU A 144 -10.02 14.99 11.31
N LEU A 145 -10.54 13.86 11.76
CA LEU A 145 -11.99 13.64 11.95
C LEU A 145 -12.60 14.65 12.92
N ARG A 146 -11.86 15.04 13.97
CA ARG A 146 -12.29 16.01 14.98
C ARG A 146 -12.03 17.46 14.57
N GLY A 147 -11.50 17.73 13.38
CA GLY A 147 -11.20 19.07 12.88
C GLY A 147 -10.06 19.80 13.62
N ARG A 148 -9.20 19.06 14.32
CA ARG A 148 -8.06 19.63 15.06
C ARG A 148 -6.86 19.93 14.17
N ILE A 149 -6.78 19.28 13.03
CA ILE A 149 -5.84 19.52 11.93
C ILE A 149 -6.60 19.60 10.62
N ASP A 150 -5.98 20.18 9.59
CA ASP A 150 -6.60 20.38 8.29
C ASP A 150 -6.25 19.27 7.30
N LEU A 151 -5.03 18.76 7.42
CA LEU A 151 -4.45 17.71 6.58
C LEU A 151 -3.72 16.69 7.45
N ALA A 152 -3.67 15.45 7.00
CA ALA A 152 -2.83 14.40 7.60
C ALA A 152 -1.99 13.70 6.52
N VAL A 153 -0.68 13.59 6.75
CA VAL A 153 0.22 12.81 5.89
C VAL A 153 0.11 11.35 6.29
N VAL A 154 -0.44 10.54 5.41
CA VAL A 154 -0.63 9.10 5.63
C VAL A 154 -0.49 8.37 4.30
N ASP A 155 0.05 7.16 4.31
CA ASP A 155 -0.07 6.25 3.17
C ASP A 155 -1.55 6.02 2.84
N ARG A 156 -1.90 6.11 1.56
CA ARG A 156 -3.28 6.03 1.08
C ARG A 156 -4.01 4.78 1.60
N TYR A 157 -3.37 3.63 1.45
CA TYR A 157 -3.99 2.35 1.78
C TYR A 157 -4.04 2.11 3.28
N THR A 158 -2.99 2.51 3.99
CA THR A 158 -2.98 2.51 5.45
C THR A 158 -4.08 3.40 6.01
N GLY A 159 -4.25 4.60 5.46
CA GLY A 159 -5.29 5.52 5.90
C GLY A 159 -6.70 4.94 5.74
N TYR A 160 -7.05 4.44 4.57
CA TYR A 160 -8.35 3.82 4.34
C TYR A 160 -8.56 2.54 5.16
N HIS A 161 -7.52 1.74 5.34
CA HIS A 161 -7.58 0.56 6.19
C HIS A 161 -7.89 0.91 7.65
N LEU A 162 -7.18 1.89 8.21
CA LEU A 162 -7.39 2.33 9.59
C LEU A 162 -8.79 2.92 9.80
N LEU A 163 -9.30 3.70 8.84
CA LEU A 163 -10.66 4.23 8.89
C LEU A 163 -11.70 3.12 8.89
N ALA A 164 -11.58 2.16 7.97
CA ALA A 164 -12.51 1.05 7.87
C ALA A 164 -12.50 0.15 9.10
N ARG A 165 -11.33 -0.04 9.73
CA ARG A 165 -11.16 -0.86 10.93
C ARG A 165 -11.69 -0.19 12.19
N ASN A 166 -11.34 1.07 12.41
CA ASN A 166 -11.59 1.75 13.67
C ASN A 166 -12.93 2.51 13.72
N VAL A 167 -13.36 3.06 12.59
CA VAL A 167 -14.56 3.90 12.49
C VAL A 167 -15.34 3.62 11.20
N PRO A 168 -15.82 2.38 10.99
CA PRO A 168 -16.45 2.00 9.71
C PRO A 168 -17.63 2.90 9.30
N ALA A 169 -18.37 3.43 10.28
CA ALA A 169 -19.47 4.38 10.02
C ALA A 169 -18.99 5.76 9.55
N LEU A 170 -17.74 6.12 9.77
CA LEU A 170 -17.15 7.42 9.44
C LEU A 170 -16.07 7.32 8.34
N LYS A 171 -15.83 6.12 7.79
CA LYS A 171 -14.73 5.88 6.85
C LYS A 171 -14.74 6.80 5.64
N ASP A 172 -15.92 7.21 5.19
CA ASP A 172 -16.11 8.07 4.02
C ASP A 172 -16.02 9.57 4.35
N ARG A 173 -15.82 9.94 5.61
CA ARG A 173 -15.68 11.35 6.01
C ARG A 173 -14.33 11.93 5.68
N LEU A 174 -13.31 11.12 5.48
CA LEU A 174 -12.00 11.53 5.03
C LEU A 174 -11.75 11.03 3.62
N VAL A 175 -10.98 11.82 2.87
CA VAL A 175 -10.61 11.50 1.48
C VAL A 175 -9.16 11.84 1.22
N PHE A 176 -8.50 11.00 0.43
CA PHE A 176 -7.14 11.22 -0.03
C PHE A 176 -7.11 12.26 -1.14
N ILE A 177 -6.15 13.18 -1.09
CA ILE A 177 -5.98 14.25 -2.08
C ILE A 177 -5.04 13.76 -3.20
N GLU A 178 -5.51 13.87 -4.44
CA GLU A 178 -4.67 13.64 -5.64
C GLU A 178 -3.96 14.93 -6.07
N PRO A 179 -2.75 14.83 -6.63
CA PRO A 179 -1.89 13.64 -6.71
C PRO A 179 -1.25 13.31 -5.35
N PRO A 180 -0.72 12.10 -5.16
CA PRO A 180 0.08 11.78 -3.97
C PRO A 180 1.28 12.72 -3.83
N LEU A 181 1.74 12.91 -2.60
CA LEU A 181 2.99 13.62 -2.32
C LEU A 181 4.19 12.86 -2.89
N GLU A 182 4.18 11.55 -2.74
CA GLU A 182 5.22 10.64 -3.21
C GLU A 182 4.65 9.25 -3.49
N VAL A 183 5.15 8.61 -4.55
CA VAL A 183 4.86 7.21 -4.89
C VAL A 183 6.15 6.43 -4.70
N LYS A 184 6.12 5.43 -3.81
CA LYS A 184 7.27 4.57 -3.53
C LYS A 184 6.97 3.13 -3.91
N PRO A 185 7.70 2.54 -4.87
CA PRO A 185 7.55 1.14 -5.20
C PRO A 185 7.97 0.22 -4.06
N LEU A 186 7.26 -0.89 -3.91
CA LEU A 186 7.53 -1.96 -2.96
C LEU A 186 7.98 -3.23 -3.68
N TYR A 187 9.06 -3.81 -3.22
CA TYR A 187 9.76 -4.92 -3.88
C TYR A 187 9.79 -6.19 -3.05
N VAL A 188 10.00 -7.31 -3.71
CA VAL A 188 10.59 -8.51 -3.11
C VAL A 188 12.11 -8.39 -3.21
N LEU A 189 12.79 -8.56 -2.10
CA LEU A 189 14.25 -8.55 -2.02
C LEU A 189 14.74 -9.97 -1.73
N VAL A 190 15.66 -10.47 -2.55
CA VAL A 190 16.28 -11.78 -2.40
C VAL A 190 17.73 -11.62 -2.01
N PRO A 191 18.17 -12.18 -0.85
CA PRO A 191 19.52 -11.95 -0.38
C PRO A 191 20.58 -12.51 -1.34
N LYS A 192 21.62 -11.71 -1.63
CA LYS A 192 22.73 -12.12 -2.47
C LYS A 192 23.57 -13.21 -1.82
N ARG A 193 23.57 -13.30 -0.50
CA ARG A 193 24.24 -14.38 0.27
C ARG A 193 23.53 -15.72 0.20
N HIS A 194 22.28 -15.76 -0.26
CA HIS A 194 21.55 -17.02 -0.44
C HIS A 194 22.13 -17.79 -1.63
N ALA A 195 22.41 -19.08 -1.45
CA ALA A 195 23.10 -19.88 -2.47
C ALA A 195 22.35 -19.93 -3.84
N ARG A 196 21.00 -19.90 -3.79
CA ARG A 196 20.14 -19.86 -4.98
C ARG A 196 19.54 -18.47 -5.22
N GLY A 197 20.07 -17.42 -4.59
CA GLY A 197 19.45 -16.09 -4.57
C GLY A 197 19.28 -15.50 -5.97
N ALA A 198 20.30 -15.53 -6.80
CA ALA A 198 20.21 -15.00 -8.17
C ALA A 198 19.15 -15.72 -9.01
N ALA A 199 19.09 -17.07 -8.94
CA ALA A 199 18.10 -17.86 -9.68
C ALA A 199 16.67 -17.61 -9.18
N LEU A 200 16.47 -17.54 -7.86
CA LEU A 200 15.18 -17.24 -7.25
C LEU A 200 14.69 -15.83 -7.62
N ALA A 201 15.56 -14.84 -7.55
CA ALA A 201 15.22 -13.46 -7.94
C ALA A 201 14.84 -13.38 -9.42
N ALA A 202 15.57 -14.03 -10.30
CA ALA A 202 15.26 -14.07 -11.73
C ALA A 202 13.93 -14.76 -12.03
N SER A 203 13.62 -15.86 -11.32
CA SER A 203 12.36 -16.57 -11.45
C SER A 203 11.18 -15.72 -11.00
N LEU A 204 11.26 -15.14 -9.81
CA LEU A 204 10.23 -14.23 -9.28
C LEU A 204 10.02 -13.00 -10.18
N ASP A 205 11.10 -12.38 -10.64
CA ASP A 205 11.03 -11.22 -11.54
C ASP A 205 10.31 -11.57 -12.85
N ARG A 206 10.64 -12.70 -13.46
CA ARG A 206 9.96 -13.21 -14.65
C ARG A 206 8.46 -13.42 -14.40
N ASN A 207 8.10 -14.07 -13.30
CA ASN A 207 6.71 -14.37 -12.96
C ASN A 207 5.90 -13.11 -12.68
N LEU A 208 6.45 -12.15 -11.95
CA LEU A 208 5.81 -10.85 -11.71
C LEU A 208 5.63 -10.05 -13.01
N ARG A 209 6.58 -10.12 -13.95
CA ARG A 209 6.44 -9.52 -15.29
C ARG A 209 5.33 -10.19 -16.10
N LEU A 210 5.17 -11.51 -16.00
CA LEU A 210 4.05 -12.22 -16.62
C LEU A 210 2.71 -11.77 -16.05
N MET A 211 2.60 -11.68 -14.72
CA MET A 211 1.38 -11.18 -14.05
C MET A 211 1.06 -9.74 -14.45
N ARG A 212 2.06 -8.88 -14.57
CA ARG A 212 1.87 -7.50 -15.05
C ARG A 212 1.38 -7.47 -16.50
N ARG A 213 2.02 -8.19 -17.41
CA ARG A 213 1.64 -8.22 -18.83
C ARG A 213 0.27 -8.83 -19.08
N SER A 214 -0.16 -9.79 -18.27
CA SER A 214 -1.49 -10.39 -18.37
C SER A 214 -2.60 -9.55 -17.72
N GLY A 215 -2.25 -8.45 -17.03
CA GLY A 215 -3.19 -7.65 -16.24
C GLY A 215 -3.57 -8.25 -14.88
N ARG A 216 -3.00 -9.42 -14.52
CA ARG A 216 -3.33 -10.08 -13.24
C ARG A 216 -2.89 -9.27 -12.03
N LEU A 217 -1.72 -8.63 -12.11
CA LEU A 217 -1.20 -7.80 -11.02
C LEU A 217 -2.13 -6.63 -10.72
N GLU A 218 -2.54 -5.89 -11.75
CA GLU A 218 -3.49 -4.77 -11.63
C GLU A 218 -4.86 -5.24 -11.14
N GLN A 219 -5.29 -6.42 -11.57
CA GLN A 219 -6.55 -7.02 -11.11
C GLN A 219 -6.52 -7.29 -9.60
N LEU A 220 -5.46 -7.91 -9.07
CA LEU A 220 -5.30 -8.17 -7.64
C LEU A 220 -5.30 -6.87 -6.81
N ILE A 221 -4.63 -5.84 -7.32
CA ILE A 221 -4.59 -4.53 -6.69
C ILE A 221 -5.99 -3.90 -6.66
N ALA A 222 -6.71 -3.95 -7.79
CA ALA A 222 -8.07 -3.39 -7.89
C ALA A 222 -9.07 -4.14 -6.99
N GLU A 223 -9.02 -5.47 -6.95
CA GLU A 223 -9.86 -6.30 -6.07
C GLU A 223 -9.65 -5.93 -4.60
N ALA A 224 -8.39 -5.78 -4.15
CA ALA A 224 -8.08 -5.37 -2.79
C ALA A 224 -8.60 -3.96 -2.46
N HIS A 225 -8.64 -3.05 -3.41
CA HIS A 225 -9.23 -1.72 -3.23
C HIS A 225 -10.74 -1.76 -3.11
N LEU A 226 -11.42 -2.56 -3.93
CA LEU A 226 -12.88 -2.75 -3.88
C LEU A 226 -13.33 -3.37 -2.56
N GLU A 227 -12.65 -4.39 -2.08
CA GLU A 227 -12.92 -5.02 -0.79
C GLU A 227 -12.83 -4.02 0.38
N ARG A 228 -11.89 -3.07 0.31
CA ARG A 228 -11.70 -2.05 1.35
C ARG A 228 -12.73 -0.93 1.30
N SER A 229 -13.19 -0.57 0.11
CA SER A 229 -14.22 0.48 -0.04
C SER A 229 -15.62 0.02 0.37
N GLY A 230 -15.80 -1.27 0.72
CA GLY A 230 -17.09 -1.84 1.07
C GLY A 230 -18.05 -1.95 -0.13
N GLN A 231 -17.54 -1.74 -1.33
CA GLN A 231 -18.24 -1.98 -2.59
C GLN A 231 -17.96 -3.42 -3.06
N THR A 232 -18.31 -4.40 -2.25
CA THR A 232 -18.51 -5.74 -2.78
C THR A 232 -19.82 -5.70 -3.60
N ARG A 233 -19.78 -5.22 -4.83
CA ARG A 233 -20.78 -5.57 -5.80
C ARG A 233 -20.61 -7.06 -6.04
N THR A 234 -21.44 -7.85 -5.40
CA THR A 234 -21.76 -9.17 -5.88
C THR A 234 -22.31 -8.93 -7.29
N LEU A 235 -21.50 -9.18 -8.32
CA LEU A 235 -22.00 -9.37 -9.67
C LEU A 235 -22.83 -10.65 -9.59
N ALA A 236 -24.10 -10.49 -9.30
CA ALA A 236 -25.06 -11.55 -9.48
C ALA A 236 -25.15 -11.79 -11.00
N VAL A 237 -24.40 -12.77 -11.46
CA VAL A 237 -24.60 -13.32 -12.81
C VAL A 237 -25.91 -14.08 -12.72
N ASP A 238 -26.92 -13.59 -13.43
CA ASP A 238 -28.17 -14.32 -13.62
C ASP A 238 -27.84 -15.63 -14.34
N PRO A 239 -28.05 -16.79 -13.72
CA PRO A 239 -27.68 -18.08 -14.30
C PRO A 239 -28.48 -18.44 -15.55
N LEU A 240 -29.50 -17.65 -15.93
CA LEU A 240 -30.38 -17.94 -17.06
C LEU A 240 -30.14 -17.09 -18.33
N THR A 241 -29.46 -15.94 -18.22
CA THR A 241 -29.33 -15.04 -19.39
C THR A 241 -27.90 -14.71 -19.79
N GLY A 242 -26.89 -14.94 -18.92
CA GLY A 242 -25.48 -14.63 -19.22
C GLY A 242 -25.18 -13.16 -19.52
N GLN A 243 -26.09 -12.24 -19.20
CA GLN A 243 -25.93 -10.81 -19.41
C GLN A 243 -25.80 -10.09 -18.07
N ALA A 244 -24.78 -9.26 -17.95
CA ALA A 244 -24.59 -8.37 -16.79
C ALA A 244 -25.66 -7.25 -16.84
N ASP A 245 -26.39 -7.09 -15.74
CA ASP A 245 -27.38 -6.02 -15.58
C ASP A 245 -26.65 -4.67 -15.49
N GLN A 246 -26.78 -3.86 -16.54
CA GLN A 246 -26.31 -2.47 -16.55
C GLN A 246 -27.35 -1.62 -15.83
N GLN A 247 -27.22 -1.51 -14.52
CA GLN A 247 -27.95 -0.50 -13.77
C GLN A 247 -27.47 0.89 -14.13
N ARG A 248 -28.38 1.64 -14.78
CA ARG A 248 -28.23 3.05 -15.13
C ARG A 248 -28.03 3.91 -13.87
N ASP A 249 -27.06 4.82 -13.98
CA ASP A 249 -26.82 5.91 -13.06
C ASP A 249 -28.08 6.80 -12.92
N PRO A 250 -28.61 7.06 -11.70
CA PRO A 250 -29.82 7.87 -11.51
C PRO A 250 -29.65 9.39 -11.72
N ASP A 251 -28.46 9.90 -12.01
CA ASP A 251 -28.19 11.34 -12.08
C ASP A 251 -28.24 11.98 -13.48
N GLN A 252 -28.88 11.31 -14.46
CA GLN A 252 -29.23 11.98 -15.72
C GLN A 252 -30.73 12.31 -15.79
N LYS A 253 -31.16 13.26 -15.00
CA LYS A 253 -32.39 14.04 -15.24
C LYS A 253 -32.19 15.45 -14.72
N GLN A 254 -31.84 16.36 -15.60
CA GLN A 254 -32.47 17.66 -15.76
C GLN A 254 -31.64 18.52 -16.70
N ASP A 255 -32.17 18.61 -17.93
CA ASP A 255 -32.20 19.88 -18.67
C ASP A 255 -33.18 19.72 -19.81
N HIS A 256 -34.36 20.28 -19.59
CA HIS A 256 -35.22 20.92 -20.57
C HIS A 256 -36.11 21.90 -19.82
#